data_525f90f7a897a0ac02919e7b27f22421
#
_entry.id   525f90f7a897a0ac02919e7b27f22421
#
_cell.length_a   1.000
_cell.length_b   1.000
_cell.length_c   1.000
_cell.angle_alpha   90.00
_cell.angle_beta   90.00
_cell.angle_gamma   90.00
#
_symmetry.space_group_name_H-M   'P 1'
#
loop_
_entity.id
_entity.type
_entity.pdbx_description
1 polymer ?
#
loop_
_entity_poly.entity_id
_entity_poly.type
_entity_poly.pdbx_seq_one_letter_code
_entity_poly.pdbx_strand_id
1 'polypeptide(L)'
;LIDTGLDPQIIANVVEVQMLKAYGVEPNWRGCVIDGRTDLPLDFSESYGGLLCQQHWDKDPHRLHASPRAIFYLRRFSTLDLSQVKRIDVKPATKAELKRILDVIYADMVGVTPKAKRFIDQMNQWQDRLPDRTKSEDSSNNDRPHI
;
A
#
# COMPACT_ATOMS: atom_id res chain seq x y z
N LEU A 1 -21.46 4.98 2.94
CA LEU A 1 -20.17 4.89 3.07
C LEU A 1 -19.46 4.55 1.84
N ILE A 2 -19.57 3.40 1.44
CA ILE A 2 -18.91 3.00 0.26
C ILE A 2 -19.45 3.65 -0.95
N ASP A 3 -20.72 3.90 -0.93
CA ASP A 3 -21.35 4.51 -2.05
C ASP A 3 -21.00 5.96 -2.22
N THR A 4 -20.14 6.49 -1.37
CA THR A 4 -19.66 7.84 -1.58
C THR A 4 -18.60 7.92 -2.66
N GLY A 5 -18.33 6.82 -3.35
CA GLY A 5 -17.34 6.82 -4.40
C GLY A 5 -15.96 6.45 -3.97
N LEU A 6 -15.80 6.00 -2.74
CA LEU A 6 -14.50 5.56 -2.27
C LEU A 6 -14.14 4.22 -2.88
N ASP A 7 -12.88 4.10 -3.26
CA ASP A 7 -12.35 2.85 -3.82
C ASP A 7 -11.61 2.11 -2.71
N PRO A 8 -12.12 0.96 -2.27
CA PRO A 8 -11.48 0.24 -1.15
C PRO A 8 -10.03 -0.10 -1.41
N GLN A 9 -9.67 -0.42 -2.65
CA GLN A 9 -8.28 -0.74 -2.93
C GLN A 9 -7.40 0.49 -2.78
N ILE A 10 -7.87 1.65 -3.23
CA ILE A 10 -7.08 2.87 -3.12
C ILE A 10 -6.91 3.24 -1.65
N ILE A 11 -7.96 3.12 -0.86
CA ILE A 11 -7.85 3.37 0.57
C ILE A 11 -6.81 2.44 1.19
N ALA A 12 -6.87 1.16 0.85
CA ALA A 12 -5.91 0.20 1.36
C ALA A 12 -4.49 0.56 0.94
N ASN A 13 -4.30 0.96 -0.31
CA ASN A 13 -2.98 1.32 -0.80
C ASN A 13 -2.43 2.55 -0.08
N VAL A 14 -3.27 3.54 0.18
CA VAL A 14 -2.83 4.72 0.93
C VAL A 14 -2.38 4.32 2.33
N VAL A 15 -3.18 3.50 2.99
CA VAL A 15 -2.84 3.02 4.33
C VAL A 15 -1.55 2.22 4.29
N GLU A 16 -1.39 1.35 3.31
CA GLU A 16 -0.19 0.52 3.21
C GLU A 16 1.06 1.36 3.03
N VAL A 17 0.99 2.39 2.20
CA VAL A 17 2.14 3.26 2.01
C VAL A 17 2.48 3.97 3.31
N GLN A 18 1.49 4.48 3.99
CA GLN A 18 1.73 5.24 5.22
C GLN A 18 2.11 4.36 6.39
N MET A 19 1.68 3.10 6.38
CA MET A 19 2.01 2.16 7.44
C MET A 19 3.44 1.62 7.36
N LEU A 20 4.11 1.80 6.22
CA LEU A 20 5.49 1.35 6.10
C LEU A 20 6.34 1.93 7.22
N LYS A 21 6.09 3.18 7.57
CA LYS A 21 6.83 3.83 8.63
C LYS A 21 6.66 3.10 9.96
N ALA A 22 5.46 2.62 10.24
CA ALA A 22 5.18 1.90 11.47
C ALA A 22 5.94 0.58 11.53
N TYR A 23 6.30 0.03 10.38
CA TYR A 23 7.08 -1.20 10.32
C TYR A 23 8.57 -0.93 10.26
N GLY A 24 8.98 0.32 10.44
CA GLY A 24 10.39 0.67 10.42
C GLY A 24 10.95 0.92 9.04
N VAL A 25 10.11 1.02 8.04
CA VAL A 25 10.53 1.27 6.67
C VAL A 25 10.09 2.67 6.29
N GLU A 26 11.05 3.54 5.98
CA GLU A 26 10.72 4.91 5.61
C GLU A 26 11.34 5.24 4.26
N PRO A 27 10.68 4.80 3.18
CA PRO A 27 11.22 5.12 1.86
C PRO A 27 11.23 6.62 1.62
N ASN A 28 12.21 7.08 0.88
CA ASN A 28 12.26 8.47 0.52
C ASN A 28 11.40 8.70 -0.72
N TRP A 29 10.22 9.28 -0.51
CA TRP A 29 9.29 9.55 -1.60
C TRP A 29 9.41 10.94 -2.17
N ARG A 30 10.33 11.76 -1.65
CA ARG A 30 10.41 13.16 -2.04
C ARG A 30 10.99 13.38 -3.40
N GLY A 31 11.94 12.54 -3.79
CA GLY A 31 12.62 12.66 -5.06
C GLY A 31 13.77 11.70 -5.10
N CYS A 32 14.67 11.88 -6.07
CA CYS A 32 15.83 11.00 -6.18
C CYS A 32 16.67 11.08 -4.90
N VAL A 33 17.03 9.91 -4.35
CA VAL A 33 17.81 9.88 -3.11
C VAL A 33 19.23 10.37 -3.34
N ILE A 34 19.68 10.45 -4.58
CA ILE A 34 21.04 10.87 -4.89
C ILE A 34 21.14 12.37 -5.10
N ASP A 35 20.24 12.93 -5.90
CA ASP A 35 20.32 14.36 -6.24
C ASP A 35 19.05 15.13 -5.94
N GLY A 36 18.02 14.49 -5.41
CA GLY A 36 16.80 15.18 -5.02
C GLY A 36 15.90 15.60 -6.17
N ARG A 37 16.19 15.21 -7.38
CA ARG A 37 15.43 15.67 -8.54
C ARG A 37 14.04 15.06 -8.56
N THR A 38 13.10 15.85 -9.04
CA THR A 38 11.74 15.39 -9.28
C THR A 38 11.28 15.67 -10.69
N ASP A 39 12.14 16.30 -11.50
CA ASP A 39 11.78 16.69 -12.85
C ASP A 39 12.07 15.63 -13.90
N LEU A 40 12.66 14.50 -13.48
CA LEU A 40 12.91 13.36 -14.36
C LEU A 40 12.05 12.19 -13.89
N PRO A 41 11.82 11.20 -14.76
CA PRO A 41 11.10 10.01 -14.33
C PRO A 41 11.80 9.37 -13.13
N LEU A 42 11.00 8.90 -12.18
CA LEU A 42 11.50 8.31 -10.96
C LEU A 42 11.07 6.84 -10.90
N ASP A 43 11.91 6.02 -10.28
CA ASP A 43 11.58 4.63 -10.02
C ASP A 43 12.02 4.29 -8.60
N PHE A 44 11.42 3.26 -8.03
CA PHE A 44 11.72 2.89 -6.65
C PHE A 44 12.85 1.88 -6.61
N SER A 45 13.81 2.12 -5.74
CA SER A 45 14.92 1.22 -5.50
C SER A 45 14.86 0.75 -4.06
N GLU A 46 14.70 -0.55 -3.87
CA GLU A 46 14.72 -1.12 -2.53
C GLU A 46 16.10 -1.02 -1.91
N SER A 47 17.13 -1.18 -2.74
CA SER A 47 18.49 -1.08 -2.25
C SER A 47 18.83 0.29 -1.70
N TYR A 48 18.30 1.32 -2.33
CA TYR A 48 18.56 2.68 -1.90
C TYR A 48 17.51 3.22 -0.94
N GLY A 49 16.45 2.45 -0.69
CA GLY A 49 15.41 2.84 0.23
C GLY A 49 14.62 4.04 -0.23
N GLY A 50 14.45 4.23 -1.53
CA GLY A 50 13.70 5.36 -2.04
C GLY A 50 13.73 5.43 -3.55
N LEU A 51 13.61 6.63 -4.08
CA LEU A 51 13.46 6.83 -5.51
C LEU A 51 14.80 7.18 -6.17
N LEU A 52 14.95 6.76 -7.41
CA LEU A 52 16.09 7.13 -8.25
C LEU A 52 15.55 7.79 -9.51
N CYS A 53 16.16 8.91 -9.91
CA CYS A 53 15.79 9.55 -11.15
C CYS A 53 16.44 8.80 -12.32
N GLN A 54 15.96 9.11 -13.51
CA GLN A 54 16.40 8.40 -14.71
C GLN A 54 17.91 8.42 -14.89
N GLN A 55 18.56 9.47 -14.47
CA GLN A 55 20.02 9.56 -14.59
C GLN A 55 20.75 8.62 -13.65
N HIS A 56 20.08 8.13 -12.63
CA HIS A 56 20.69 7.25 -11.65
C HIS A 56 20.08 5.85 -11.65
N TRP A 57 19.24 5.53 -12.61
CA TRP A 57 18.61 4.21 -12.70
C TRP A 57 19.64 3.10 -12.82
N ASP A 58 20.77 3.38 -13.46
CA ASP A 58 21.81 2.35 -13.63
C ASP A 58 22.49 1.97 -12.33
N LYS A 59 22.29 2.74 -11.27
CA LYS A 59 22.86 2.39 -9.97
C LYS A 59 22.14 1.22 -9.33
N ASP A 60 20.93 0.93 -9.78
CA ASP A 60 20.19 -0.23 -9.29
C ASP A 60 19.42 -0.87 -10.46
N PRO A 61 20.07 -1.81 -11.16
CA PRO A 61 19.39 -2.49 -12.26
C PRO A 61 18.20 -3.32 -11.80
N HIS A 62 18.14 -3.63 -10.51
CA HIS A 62 17.05 -4.43 -9.95
C HIS A 62 15.95 -3.57 -9.33
N ARG A 63 15.92 -2.29 -9.64
CA ARG A 63 14.83 -1.43 -9.19
C ARG A 63 13.50 -2.01 -9.68
N LEU A 64 12.40 -1.50 -9.15
CA LEU A 64 11.09 -2.11 -9.41
C LEU A 64 10.60 -1.98 -10.86
N HIS A 65 11.20 -1.09 -11.64
CA HIS A 65 10.76 -0.84 -13.03
C HIS A 65 9.29 -0.47 -13.09
N ALA A 66 8.87 0.37 -12.17
CA ALA A 66 7.49 0.82 -12.10
C ALA A 66 7.24 1.91 -13.11
N SER A 67 6.00 2.03 -13.56
CA SER A 67 5.64 3.11 -14.46
C SER A 67 5.70 4.44 -13.72
N PRO A 68 5.97 5.54 -14.43
CA PRO A 68 5.96 6.86 -13.78
C PRO A 68 4.63 7.18 -13.12
N ARG A 69 3.54 6.68 -13.68
CA ARG A 69 2.22 6.92 -13.12
C ARG A 69 2.07 6.24 -11.76
N ALA A 70 2.52 4.99 -11.65
CA ALA A 70 2.46 4.28 -10.38
C ALA A 70 3.30 5.00 -9.33
N ILE A 71 4.49 5.43 -9.70
CA ILE A 71 5.35 6.17 -8.78
C ILE A 71 4.68 7.48 -8.34
N PHE A 72 4.03 8.17 -9.26
CA PHE A 72 3.31 9.39 -8.94
C PHE A 72 2.28 9.13 -7.85
N TYR A 73 1.51 8.07 -7.97
CA TYR A 73 0.49 7.77 -6.97
C TYR A 73 1.10 7.35 -5.65
N LEU A 74 2.18 6.57 -5.67
CA LEU A 74 2.83 6.17 -4.43
C LEU A 74 3.34 7.39 -3.66
N ARG A 75 3.94 8.34 -4.37
CA ARG A 75 4.40 9.56 -3.74
C ARG A 75 3.24 10.35 -3.14
N ARG A 76 2.14 10.40 -3.89
CA ARG A 76 0.97 11.14 -3.43
C ARG A 76 0.35 10.46 -2.21
N PHE A 77 0.28 9.13 -2.25
CA PHE A 77 -0.31 8.37 -1.14
C PHE A 77 0.48 8.54 0.15
N SER A 78 1.78 8.76 0.05
CA SER A 78 2.61 8.86 1.25
C SER A 78 2.24 10.06 2.13
N THR A 79 1.62 11.07 1.56
CA THR A 79 1.25 12.27 2.30
C THR A 79 -0.23 12.58 2.21
N LEU A 80 -1.01 11.72 1.58
CA LEU A 80 -2.41 12.01 1.33
C LEU A 80 -3.25 11.88 2.60
N ASP A 81 -4.14 12.84 2.79
CA ASP A 81 -5.13 12.75 3.85
C ASP A 81 -6.24 11.81 3.36
N LEU A 82 -6.62 10.85 4.20
CA LEU A 82 -7.65 9.89 3.82
C LEU A 82 -8.97 10.54 3.46
N SER A 83 -9.25 11.72 3.98
CA SER A 83 -10.47 12.43 3.64
C SER A 83 -10.51 12.87 2.18
N GLN A 84 -9.38 12.84 1.49
CA GLN A 84 -9.29 13.26 0.10
C GLN A 84 -9.27 12.10 -0.88
N VAL A 85 -9.34 10.88 -0.39
CA VAL A 85 -9.19 9.69 -1.24
C VAL A 85 -10.29 9.60 -2.29
N LYS A 86 -11.49 10.02 -1.95
CA LYS A 86 -12.62 9.90 -2.88
C LYS A 86 -12.45 10.69 -4.16
N ARG A 87 -11.47 11.58 -4.22
CA ARG A 87 -11.22 12.38 -5.40
C ARG A 87 -10.22 11.73 -6.34
N ILE A 88 -9.69 10.58 -5.97
CA ILE A 88 -8.66 9.92 -6.76
C ILE A 88 -9.30 8.87 -7.63
N ASP A 89 -9.07 8.98 -8.93
CA ASP A 89 -9.59 8.05 -9.90
C ASP A 89 -8.42 7.37 -10.58
N VAL A 90 -8.20 6.09 -10.28
CA VAL A 90 -7.06 5.35 -10.76
C VAL A 90 -7.52 4.28 -11.73
N LYS A 91 -6.88 4.21 -12.88
CA LYS A 91 -7.23 3.22 -13.89
C LYS A 91 -6.91 1.81 -13.41
N PRO A 92 -7.68 0.80 -13.89
CA PRO A 92 -7.47 -0.57 -13.42
C PRO A 92 -6.05 -1.08 -13.60
N ALA A 93 -5.41 -0.75 -14.72
CA ALA A 93 -4.03 -1.20 -14.95
C ALA A 93 -3.08 -0.62 -13.90
N THR A 94 -3.27 0.64 -13.56
CA THR A 94 -2.43 1.28 -12.54
C THR A 94 -2.72 0.71 -11.16
N LYS A 95 -3.99 0.40 -10.88
CA LYS A 95 -4.34 -0.22 -9.61
C LYS A 95 -3.65 -1.58 -9.46
N ALA A 96 -3.62 -2.35 -10.53
CA ALA A 96 -2.94 -3.65 -10.49
C ALA A 96 -1.45 -3.47 -10.25
N GLU A 97 -0.86 -2.48 -10.89
CA GLU A 97 0.56 -2.22 -10.70
C GLU A 97 0.87 -1.75 -9.28
N LEU A 98 0.03 -0.89 -8.73
CA LEU A 98 0.21 -0.42 -7.35
C LEU A 98 0.16 -1.58 -6.38
N LYS A 99 -0.77 -2.50 -6.58
CA LYS A 99 -0.87 -3.66 -5.72
C LYS A 99 0.39 -4.52 -5.82
N ARG A 100 0.87 -4.74 -7.04
CA ARG A 100 2.09 -5.54 -7.23
C ARG A 100 3.28 -4.89 -6.54
N ILE A 101 3.44 -3.59 -6.71
CA ILE A 101 4.57 -2.88 -6.13
C ILE A 101 4.53 -2.94 -4.61
N LEU A 102 3.37 -2.71 -4.03
CA LEU A 102 3.24 -2.72 -2.57
C LEU A 102 3.44 -4.13 -2.02
N ASP A 103 2.98 -5.15 -2.74
CA ASP A 103 3.24 -6.52 -2.31
C ASP A 103 4.74 -6.80 -2.28
N VAL A 104 5.47 -6.34 -3.29
CA VAL A 104 6.92 -6.54 -3.34
C VAL A 104 7.61 -5.80 -2.20
N ILE A 105 7.23 -4.55 -1.97
CA ILE A 105 7.85 -3.76 -0.91
C ILE A 105 7.61 -4.43 0.44
N TYR A 106 6.39 -4.88 0.69
CA TYR A 106 6.10 -5.52 1.96
C TYR A 106 6.84 -6.85 2.10
N ALA A 107 6.94 -7.62 1.03
CA ALA A 107 7.66 -8.88 1.09
C ALA A 107 9.15 -8.66 1.35
N ASP A 108 9.74 -7.71 0.66
CA ASP A 108 11.20 -7.55 0.67
C ASP A 108 11.71 -6.65 1.79
N MET A 109 10.94 -5.62 2.13
CA MET A 109 11.43 -4.62 3.08
C MET A 109 10.80 -4.75 4.46
N VAL A 110 9.57 -5.22 4.52
CA VAL A 110 8.88 -5.42 5.79
C VAL A 110 9.00 -6.86 6.25
N GLY A 111 9.08 -7.78 5.31
CA GLY A 111 9.16 -9.19 5.64
C GLY A 111 7.82 -9.89 5.67
N VAL A 112 6.78 -9.24 5.14
CA VAL A 112 5.44 -9.82 5.08
C VAL A 112 5.19 -10.27 3.65
N THR A 113 4.96 -11.57 3.46
CA THR A 113 4.73 -12.08 2.12
C THR A 113 3.41 -11.58 1.56
N PRO A 114 3.26 -11.54 0.24
CA PRO A 114 1.99 -11.13 -0.34
C PRO A 114 0.82 -11.99 0.14
N LYS A 115 1.06 -13.27 0.37
CA LYS A 115 0.03 -14.16 0.86
C LYS A 115 -0.40 -13.77 2.27
N ALA A 116 0.56 -13.53 3.15
CA ALA A 116 0.26 -13.13 4.51
C ALA A 116 -0.43 -11.78 4.54
N LYS A 117 0.00 -10.87 3.68
CA LYS A 117 -0.61 -9.56 3.60
C LYS A 117 -2.07 -9.67 3.19
N ARG A 118 -2.36 -10.52 2.21
CA ARG A 118 -3.74 -10.72 1.78
C ARG A 118 -4.60 -11.32 2.89
N PHE A 119 -4.00 -12.23 3.66
CA PHE A 119 -4.71 -12.83 4.78
C PHE A 119 -5.10 -11.76 5.80
N ILE A 120 -4.18 -10.87 6.13
CA ILE A 120 -4.45 -9.78 7.05
C ILE A 120 -5.53 -8.85 6.50
N ASP A 121 -5.44 -8.54 5.20
CA ASP A 121 -6.43 -7.69 4.56
C ASP A 121 -7.82 -8.32 4.63
N GLN A 122 -7.90 -9.62 4.40
CA GLN A 122 -9.16 -10.32 4.44
C GLN A 122 -9.74 -10.32 5.85
N MET A 123 -8.91 -10.48 6.85
CA MET A 123 -9.37 -10.44 8.23
C MET A 123 -9.95 -9.09 8.56
N ASN A 124 -9.29 -8.03 8.13
CA ASN A 124 -9.78 -6.68 8.39
C ASN A 124 -11.11 -6.44 7.71
N GLN A 125 -11.26 -6.87 6.47
CA GLN A 125 -12.51 -6.73 5.76
C GLN A 125 -13.61 -7.53 6.44
N TRP A 126 -13.27 -8.70 6.91
CA TRP A 126 -14.22 -9.57 7.55
C TRP A 126 -14.74 -8.94 8.83
N GLN A 127 -13.86 -8.35 9.60
CA GLN A 127 -14.26 -7.65 10.82
C GLN A 127 -15.19 -6.49 10.52
N ASP A 128 -14.92 -5.78 9.45
CA ASP A 128 -15.75 -4.66 9.06
C ASP A 128 -17.14 -5.09 8.65
N ARG A 129 -17.28 -6.31 8.17
CA ARG A 129 -18.56 -6.82 7.73
C ARG A 129 -19.41 -7.37 8.87
N LEU A 130 -18.88 -7.43 10.07
CA LEU A 130 -19.59 -8.00 11.18
C LEU A 130 -19.96 -6.93 12.19
N PRO A 131 -20.96 -6.13 11.89
CA PRO A 131 -21.37 -5.07 12.81
C PRO A 131 -21.88 -5.63 14.10
N ASP A 132 -22.46 -6.81 14.06
CA ASP A 132 -23.02 -7.46 15.24
C ASP A 132 -22.12 -8.54 15.78
N ARG A 133 -20.84 -8.29 15.81
CA ARG A 133 -19.92 -9.31 16.28
C ARG A 133 -20.21 -9.77 17.69
N THR A 134 -20.57 -8.86 18.55
CA THR A 134 -20.90 -9.19 19.91
C THR A 134 -22.04 -10.17 19.96
N LYS A 135 -23.04 -9.90 19.17
CA LYS A 135 -24.20 -10.77 19.10
C LYS A 135 -23.84 -12.16 18.61
N SER A 136 -23.01 -12.21 17.60
CA SER A 136 -22.56 -13.50 17.08
C SER A 136 -21.79 -14.27 18.11
N GLU A 137 -20.95 -13.59 18.82
CA GLU A 137 -20.14 -14.25 19.82
C GLU A 137 -20.98 -14.82 20.95
N ASP A 138 -22.00 -14.12 21.33
CA ASP A 138 -22.88 -14.61 22.34
C ASP A 138 -23.54 -15.92 21.94
N SER A 139 -24.02 -15.93 20.72
CA SER A 139 -24.64 -17.15 20.21
C SER A 139 -23.66 -18.30 20.17
N SER A 140 -22.47 -18.04 19.75
CA SER A 140 -21.45 -19.06 19.68
C SER A 140 -21.15 -19.63 21.06
N ASN A 141 -21.01 -18.75 22.00
CA ASN A 141 -20.68 -19.20 23.33
C ASN A 141 -21.74 -20.09 23.91
N ASN A 142 -22.98 -19.74 23.65
CA ASN A 142 -24.05 -20.57 24.13
C ASN A 142 -24.04 -21.93 23.50
N ASP A 143 -23.65 -22.00 22.27
CA ASP A 143 -23.68 -23.24 21.54
C ASP A 143 -22.56 -24.16 21.89
N ARG A 144 -21.47 -23.65 22.39
CA ARG A 144 -20.30 -24.47 22.58
C ARG A 144 -19.64 -24.28 23.86
N PRO A 145 -20.30 -24.31 24.92
CA PRO A 145 -19.61 -24.13 26.16
C PRO A 145 -18.64 -25.22 26.43
N HIS A 146 -18.82 -26.29 25.85
CA HIS A 146 -18.17 -27.42 26.08
C HIS A 146 -16.90 -27.51 25.47
N ILE A 147 -16.73 -26.97 24.51
CA ILE A 147 -15.47 -27.18 23.92
C ILE A 147 -14.49 -26.23 24.41
#